data_57d35809e14f71d0514d7e1eb4d017f1
#
_entry.id   57d35809e14f71d0514d7e1eb4d017f1
#
_cell.length_a   1.000
_cell.length_b   1.000
_cell.length_c   1.000
_cell.angle_alpha   90.00
_cell.angle_beta   90.00
_cell.angle_gamma   90.00
#
_symmetry.space_group_name_H-M   'P 1'
#
loop_
_entity.id
_entity.type
_entity.pdbx_description
1 polymer ?
#
loop_
_entity_poly.entity_id
_entity_poly.type
_entity_poly.pdbx_seq_one_letter_code
_entity_poly.pdbx_strand_id
1 'polypeptide(L)'
;MSSSRTLLELESVDMFFGGVHAVRNMSFVIREYEMAGLIGPNGAGKTTVFNLITGVYSPASGYIWFREQDMTLLKAYQINRLGIARTFQNLRLFGRSSVLENVMTAAQNRYRYSFRENLLGHLSPRYSPDPAYHYSFFEAILHAGRWAVVEKNIRAKSMELLEWVGLADRTDQAAGTLPYGMQRRLEIARALALDPKLLLLDEPAAGMNPEEVLALNDLILAVHKEYRLTTLVIEHHMDVIMKICPHIICMNFGAKIAEGAPDEIQSNPEVLSAYLGDDDEEETGA
;
A
#
# COMPACT_ATOMS: atom_id res chain seq x y z
N MET A 1 12.85 9.11 24.73
CA MET A 1 11.87 8.48 23.84
C MET A 1 11.54 9.50 22.77
N SER A 2 12.00 9.32 21.54
CA SER A 2 11.70 10.22 20.43
C SER A 2 10.20 10.05 20.12
N SER A 3 9.43 11.12 20.28
CA SER A 3 8.04 11.16 19.84
C SER A 3 8.01 10.87 18.33
N SER A 4 7.63 9.66 17.93
CA SER A 4 7.52 9.34 16.52
C SER A 4 6.41 10.20 15.92
N ARG A 5 6.73 10.88 14.80
CA ARG A 5 5.84 11.82 14.12
C ARG A 5 4.63 11.07 13.53
N THR A 6 3.46 11.67 13.60
CA THR A 6 2.27 11.15 12.89
C THR A 6 2.50 11.17 11.39
N LEU A 7 2.25 10.04 10.73
CA LEU A 7 2.33 9.92 9.28
C LEU A 7 0.95 9.97 8.63
N LEU A 8 0.00 9.16 9.13
CA LEU A 8 -1.38 9.09 8.67
C LEU A 8 -2.31 9.30 9.85
N GLU A 9 -3.34 10.11 9.67
CA GLU A 9 -4.39 10.32 10.65
C GLU A 9 -5.76 10.37 9.97
N LEU A 10 -6.69 9.60 10.48
CA LEU A 10 -8.11 9.71 10.16
C LEU A 10 -8.81 10.37 11.34
N GLU A 11 -9.62 11.37 11.06
CA GLU A 11 -10.35 12.15 12.08
C GLU A 11 -11.84 12.13 11.77
N SER A 12 -12.61 11.37 12.55
CA SER A 12 -14.07 11.25 12.48
C SER A 12 -14.61 11.01 11.07
N VAL A 13 -13.98 10.07 10.36
CA VAL A 13 -14.29 9.79 8.94
C VAL A 13 -15.55 8.95 8.84
N ASP A 14 -16.52 9.41 8.03
CA ASP A 14 -17.74 8.69 7.69
C ASP A 14 -17.82 8.40 6.20
N MET A 15 -18.41 7.25 5.84
CA MET A 15 -18.69 6.87 4.46
C MET A 15 -20.03 6.12 4.35
N PHE A 16 -20.83 6.52 3.37
CA PHE A 16 -22.13 5.92 3.08
C PHE A 16 -22.17 5.40 1.64
N PHE A 17 -22.79 4.24 1.45
CA PHE A 17 -23.17 3.72 0.14
C PHE A 17 -24.69 3.53 0.11
N GLY A 18 -25.41 4.45 -0.55
CA GLY A 18 -26.86 4.48 -0.47
C GLY A 18 -27.32 4.59 1.00
N GLY A 19 -28.05 3.59 1.49
CA GLY A 19 -28.52 3.53 2.89
C GLY A 19 -27.54 2.86 3.86
N VAL A 20 -26.40 2.33 3.38
CA VAL A 20 -25.44 1.61 4.23
C VAL A 20 -24.37 2.56 4.76
N HIS A 21 -24.20 2.64 6.07
CA HIS A 21 -23.14 3.39 6.75
C HIS A 21 -21.89 2.50 6.83
N ALA A 22 -21.07 2.51 5.80
CA ALA A 22 -19.95 1.58 5.60
C ALA A 22 -18.72 1.90 6.46
N VAL A 23 -18.50 3.18 6.83
CA VAL A 23 -17.47 3.61 7.78
C VAL A 23 -18.12 4.65 8.69
N ARG A 24 -17.96 4.47 10.01
CA ARG A 24 -18.66 5.24 11.04
C ARG A 24 -17.66 5.88 11.99
N ASN A 25 -17.57 7.22 11.97
CA ASN A 25 -16.75 8.01 12.89
C ASN A 25 -15.34 7.41 13.10
N MET A 26 -14.72 6.98 12.01
CA MET A 26 -13.42 6.29 12.05
C MET A 26 -12.31 7.27 12.38
N SER A 27 -11.61 7.00 13.49
CA SER A 27 -10.47 7.81 13.94
C SER A 27 -9.35 6.91 14.42
N PHE A 28 -8.15 7.07 13.86
CA PHE A 28 -6.92 6.42 14.30
C PHE A 28 -5.69 7.15 13.74
N VAL A 29 -4.53 6.85 14.32
CA VAL A 29 -3.24 7.45 13.94
C VAL A 29 -2.22 6.36 13.67
N ILE A 30 -1.48 6.48 12.56
CA ILE A 30 -0.30 5.67 12.25
C ILE A 30 0.93 6.58 12.29
N ARG A 31 1.96 6.15 13.02
CA ARG A 31 3.21 6.92 13.16
C ARG A 31 4.23 6.54 12.09
N GLU A 32 5.21 7.41 11.87
CA GLU A 32 6.33 7.09 10.97
C GLU A 32 7.07 5.83 11.43
N TYR A 33 7.36 4.94 10.47
CA TYR A 33 8.06 3.66 10.68
C TYR A 33 7.29 2.64 11.53
N GLU A 34 6.01 2.83 11.66
CA GLU A 34 5.12 1.90 12.35
C GLU A 34 4.61 0.82 11.39
N MET A 35 4.44 -0.40 11.91
CA MET A 35 3.67 -1.45 11.25
C MET A 35 2.37 -1.64 12.02
N ALA A 36 1.25 -1.38 11.37
CA ALA A 36 -0.07 -1.50 11.96
C ALA A 36 -0.95 -2.50 11.18
N GLY A 37 -1.86 -3.15 11.88
CA GLY A 37 -2.88 -4.04 11.31
C GLY A 37 -4.27 -3.41 11.39
N LEU A 38 -5.05 -3.56 10.34
CA LEU A 38 -6.47 -3.23 10.33
C LEU A 38 -7.26 -4.53 10.13
N ILE A 39 -7.92 -5.00 11.20
CA ILE A 39 -8.62 -6.27 11.25
C ILE A 39 -10.11 -6.09 11.46
N GLY A 40 -10.87 -7.15 11.30
CA GLY A 40 -12.30 -7.23 11.52
C GLY A 40 -12.96 -8.27 10.63
N PRO A 41 -14.21 -8.65 10.91
CA PRO A 41 -14.97 -9.61 10.11
C PRO A 41 -15.15 -9.18 8.64
N ASN A 42 -15.67 -10.09 7.82
CA ASN A 42 -16.06 -9.77 6.46
C ASN A 42 -17.16 -8.71 6.46
N GLY A 43 -17.07 -7.72 5.57
CA GLY A 43 -18.02 -6.60 5.57
C GLY A 43 -17.79 -5.53 6.64
N ALA A 44 -16.80 -5.65 7.54
CA ALA A 44 -16.54 -4.65 8.59
C ALA A 44 -16.15 -3.25 8.06
N GLY A 45 -15.84 -3.10 6.77
CA GLY A 45 -15.49 -1.81 6.16
C GLY A 45 -14.00 -1.57 5.92
N LYS A 46 -13.13 -2.56 6.18
CA LYS A 46 -11.66 -2.45 6.03
C LYS A 46 -11.22 -1.95 4.65
N THR A 47 -11.68 -2.59 3.58
CA THR A 47 -11.38 -2.20 2.20
C THR A 47 -11.92 -0.81 1.87
N THR A 48 -13.04 -0.41 2.48
CA THR A 48 -13.59 0.95 2.33
C THR A 48 -12.65 1.98 2.95
N VAL A 49 -12.08 1.71 4.13
CA VAL A 49 -11.05 2.57 4.75
C VAL A 49 -9.82 2.70 3.85
N PHE A 50 -9.32 1.61 3.25
CA PHE A 50 -8.23 1.67 2.28
C PHE A 50 -8.59 2.49 1.04
N ASN A 51 -9.82 2.35 0.54
CA ASN A 51 -10.30 3.13 -0.60
C ASN A 51 -10.39 4.63 -0.27
N LEU A 52 -10.75 4.99 0.95
CA LEU A 52 -10.73 6.37 1.44
C LEU A 52 -9.30 6.91 1.54
N ILE A 53 -8.37 6.18 2.17
CA ILE A 53 -6.95 6.57 2.30
C ILE A 53 -6.29 6.73 0.91
N THR A 54 -6.67 5.91 -0.07
CA THR A 54 -6.10 5.95 -1.42
C THR A 54 -6.82 6.88 -2.40
N GLY A 55 -7.87 7.59 -1.96
CA GLY A 55 -8.63 8.53 -2.80
C GLY A 55 -9.42 7.89 -3.93
N VAL A 56 -9.77 6.61 -3.79
CA VAL A 56 -10.76 5.91 -4.63
C VAL A 56 -12.15 6.40 -4.30
N TYR A 57 -12.39 6.64 -3.00
CA TYR A 57 -13.59 7.29 -2.47
C TYR A 57 -13.22 8.56 -1.72
N SER A 58 -14.09 9.56 -1.72
CA SER A 58 -14.02 10.71 -0.82
C SER A 58 -14.96 10.47 0.36
N PRO A 59 -14.54 10.77 1.59
CA PRO A 59 -15.41 10.59 2.75
C PRO A 59 -16.63 11.52 2.68
N ALA A 60 -17.71 11.11 3.34
CA ALA A 60 -18.91 11.93 3.49
C ALA A 60 -18.71 13.03 4.54
N SER A 61 -17.92 12.76 5.57
CA SER A 61 -17.49 13.72 6.60
C SER A 61 -16.16 13.28 7.21
N GLY A 62 -15.55 14.16 8.02
CA GLY A 62 -14.25 13.94 8.64
C GLY A 62 -13.08 14.31 7.72
N TYR A 63 -11.87 14.06 8.23
CA TYR A 63 -10.63 14.45 7.55
C TYR A 63 -9.64 13.29 7.50
N ILE A 64 -8.79 13.29 6.46
CA ILE A 64 -7.68 12.36 6.31
C ILE A 64 -6.41 13.18 6.11
N TRP A 65 -5.46 13.03 7.03
CA TRP A 65 -4.21 13.77 7.05
C TRP A 65 -3.03 12.85 6.73
N PHE A 66 -2.11 13.33 5.92
CA PHE A 66 -0.84 12.67 5.65
C PHE A 66 0.30 13.67 5.85
N ARG A 67 1.15 13.45 6.85
CA ARG A 67 2.23 14.39 7.22
C ARG A 67 1.74 15.83 7.38
N GLU A 68 0.68 16.04 8.14
CA GLU A 68 0.08 17.37 8.37
C GLU A 68 -0.56 18.02 7.10
N GLN A 69 -0.60 17.30 5.98
CA GLN A 69 -1.29 17.73 4.76
C GLN A 69 -2.67 17.09 4.70
N ASP A 70 -3.70 17.92 4.58
CA ASP A 70 -5.06 17.42 4.29
C ASP A 70 -5.10 16.79 2.91
N MET A 71 -5.48 15.51 2.87
CA MET A 71 -5.63 14.75 1.62
C MET A 71 -7.05 14.27 1.36
N THR A 72 -8.01 14.72 2.17
CA THR A 72 -9.40 14.27 2.20
C THR A 72 -10.08 14.23 0.82
N LEU A 73 -9.83 15.25 -0.01
CA LEU A 73 -10.43 15.38 -1.34
C LEU A 73 -9.42 15.19 -2.48
N LEU A 74 -8.21 14.70 -2.18
CA LEU A 74 -7.23 14.43 -3.22
C LEU A 74 -7.61 13.18 -4.01
N LYS A 75 -7.31 13.22 -5.31
CA LYS A 75 -7.49 12.07 -6.21
C LYS A 75 -6.36 11.05 -6.01
N ALA A 76 -6.62 9.79 -6.32
CA ALA A 76 -5.69 8.69 -6.14
C ALA A 76 -4.29 8.95 -6.71
N TYR A 77 -4.16 9.59 -7.89
CA TYR A 77 -2.86 9.90 -8.48
C TYR A 77 -2.09 10.99 -7.70
N GLN A 78 -2.80 11.91 -7.01
CA GLN A 78 -2.18 12.92 -6.14
C GLN A 78 -1.69 12.28 -4.85
N ILE A 79 -2.50 11.40 -4.26
CA ILE A 79 -2.17 10.61 -3.05
C ILE A 79 -0.96 9.71 -3.30
N ASN A 80 -0.92 9.03 -4.45
CA ASN A 80 0.26 8.23 -4.82
C ASN A 80 1.55 9.10 -4.87
N ARG A 81 1.44 10.34 -5.37
CA ARG A 81 2.58 11.29 -5.40
C ARG A 81 3.02 11.77 -4.02
N LEU A 82 2.18 11.72 -3.01
CA LEU A 82 2.57 11.99 -1.62
C LEU A 82 3.43 10.87 -1.02
N GLY A 83 3.46 9.71 -1.69
CA GLY A 83 4.22 8.55 -1.25
C GLY A 83 3.36 7.49 -0.57
N ILE A 84 2.10 7.35 -0.94
CA ILE A 84 1.23 6.25 -0.52
C ILE A 84 1.13 5.26 -1.67
N ALA A 85 1.56 4.01 -1.43
CA ALA A 85 1.41 2.90 -2.35
C ALA A 85 0.51 1.82 -1.75
N ARG A 86 -0.23 1.09 -2.61
CA ARG A 86 -1.12 0.00 -2.21
C ARG A 86 -0.93 -1.20 -3.11
N THR A 87 -0.89 -2.39 -2.52
CA THR A 87 -1.18 -3.64 -3.20
C THR A 87 -2.70 -3.85 -3.23
N PHE A 88 -3.19 -4.69 -4.12
CA PHE A 88 -4.62 -4.94 -4.23
C PHE A 88 -4.92 -6.41 -3.94
N GLN A 89 -6.09 -6.70 -3.37
CA GLN A 89 -6.56 -8.07 -3.13
C GLN A 89 -6.48 -8.92 -4.42
N ASN A 90 -6.97 -8.39 -5.54
CA ASN A 90 -6.79 -9.00 -6.86
C ASN A 90 -5.52 -8.47 -7.51
N LEU A 91 -4.63 -9.37 -7.89
CA LEU A 91 -3.36 -9.05 -8.56
C LEU A 91 -3.57 -8.14 -9.78
N ARG A 92 -2.90 -7.00 -9.80
CA ARG A 92 -2.95 -6.04 -10.91
C ARG A 92 -1.63 -5.97 -11.66
N LEU A 93 -1.11 -7.14 -12.03
CA LEU A 93 0.11 -7.25 -12.83
C LEU A 93 -0.20 -7.09 -14.32
N PHE A 94 0.77 -6.54 -15.04
CA PHE A 94 0.77 -6.62 -16.51
C PHE A 94 1.21 -8.03 -16.92
N GLY A 95 0.27 -8.96 -16.99
CA GLY A 95 0.55 -10.40 -17.12
C GLY A 95 1.33 -10.78 -18.38
N ARG A 96 1.23 -9.98 -19.47
CA ARG A 96 1.98 -10.18 -20.72
C ARG A 96 3.36 -9.55 -20.72
N SER A 97 3.61 -8.59 -19.84
CA SER A 97 4.92 -7.97 -19.66
C SER A 97 5.80 -8.84 -18.78
N SER A 98 7.11 -8.67 -18.92
CA SER A 98 8.08 -9.39 -18.11
C SER A 98 8.03 -8.95 -16.65
N VAL A 99 8.62 -9.75 -15.77
CA VAL A 99 8.79 -9.45 -14.34
C VAL A 99 9.50 -8.09 -14.17
N LEU A 100 10.58 -7.87 -14.90
CA LEU A 100 11.33 -6.63 -14.84
C LEU A 100 10.53 -5.43 -15.34
N GLU A 101 9.85 -5.55 -16.47
CA GLU A 101 9.02 -4.47 -17.04
C GLU A 101 7.89 -4.05 -16.09
N ASN A 102 7.31 -4.99 -15.34
CA ASN A 102 6.31 -4.67 -14.32
C ASN A 102 6.85 -3.73 -13.26
N VAL A 103 8.06 -3.97 -12.75
CA VAL A 103 8.69 -3.12 -11.73
C VAL A 103 9.17 -1.79 -12.34
N MET A 104 9.80 -1.82 -13.51
CA MET A 104 10.26 -0.62 -14.22
C MET A 104 9.12 0.34 -14.52
N THR A 105 7.94 -0.17 -14.95
CA THR A 105 6.75 0.65 -15.22
C THR A 105 6.29 1.41 -13.96
N ALA A 106 6.35 0.79 -12.79
CA ALA A 106 6.02 1.47 -11.54
C ALA A 106 7.09 2.52 -11.17
N ALA A 107 8.37 2.18 -11.32
CA ALA A 107 9.48 3.08 -11.03
C ALA A 107 9.46 4.35 -11.92
N GLN A 108 8.96 4.26 -13.15
CA GLN A 108 8.83 5.40 -14.06
C GLN A 108 7.93 6.52 -13.52
N ASN A 109 6.96 6.22 -12.65
CA ASN A 109 6.10 7.23 -12.05
C ASN A 109 6.86 8.26 -11.19
N ARG A 110 8.07 7.95 -10.76
CA ARG A 110 8.96 8.89 -10.04
C ARG A 110 9.61 9.88 -10.98
N TYR A 111 9.82 9.49 -12.24
CA TYR A 111 10.50 10.27 -13.25
C TYR A 111 9.47 11.09 -14.01
N ARG A 112 9.50 12.41 -13.84
CA ARG A 112 8.56 13.31 -14.51
C ARG A 112 8.99 13.58 -15.94
N TYR A 113 8.08 13.26 -16.85
CA TYR A 113 8.10 13.79 -18.20
C TYR A 113 7.46 15.19 -18.19
N SER A 114 8.25 16.24 -18.33
CA SER A 114 7.72 17.61 -18.42
C SER A 114 7.83 18.15 -19.84
N PHE A 115 6.75 17.94 -20.60
CA PHE A 115 6.62 18.57 -21.92
C PHE A 115 6.47 20.09 -21.81
N ARG A 116 5.81 20.59 -20.77
CA ARG A 116 5.55 22.03 -20.58
C ARG A 116 6.75 22.82 -20.07
N GLU A 117 7.56 22.24 -19.21
CA GLU A 117 8.72 22.94 -18.62
C GLU A 117 9.85 23.14 -19.63
N ASN A 118 10.00 22.24 -20.62
CA ASN A 118 10.97 22.39 -21.69
C ASN A 118 10.56 23.38 -22.77
N LEU A 119 9.27 23.69 -22.92
CA LEU A 119 8.79 24.64 -23.94
C LEU A 119 8.68 26.09 -23.42
N LEU A 120 8.51 26.29 -22.10
CA LEU A 120 8.21 27.57 -21.48
C LEU A 120 9.24 28.03 -20.44
N GLY A 121 10.44 27.42 -20.42
CA GLY A 121 11.59 27.80 -19.58
C GLY A 121 11.23 28.63 -18.33
N HIS A 122 11.26 28.03 -17.13
CA HIS A 122 11.33 28.76 -15.85
C HIS A 122 10.04 29.23 -15.12
N LEU A 123 8.88 28.65 -15.33
CA LEU A 123 7.71 29.06 -14.55
C LEU A 123 7.08 27.94 -13.70
N SER A 124 7.82 27.35 -12.80
CA SER A 124 7.34 26.86 -11.50
C SER A 124 8.42 26.13 -10.70
N PRO A 125 8.96 26.72 -9.61
CA PRO A 125 9.99 26.10 -8.78
C PRO A 125 9.40 25.27 -7.62
N ARG A 126 8.22 24.69 -7.75
CA ARG A 126 7.58 23.93 -6.68
C ARG A 126 7.45 22.47 -7.04
N TYR A 127 8.32 21.64 -6.44
CA TYR A 127 8.28 20.19 -6.40
C TYR A 127 9.08 19.43 -7.46
N SER A 128 10.40 19.48 -7.35
CA SER A 128 11.28 18.39 -7.78
C SER A 128 12.48 18.32 -6.85
N PRO A 129 12.67 17.25 -6.09
CA PRO A 129 13.82 17.14 -5.18
C PRO A 129 15.13 16.81 -5.89
N ASP A 130 15.15 16.35 -7.15
CA ASP A 130 16.38 15.95 -7.80
C ASP A 130 16.38 16.24 -9.31
N PRO A 131 17.30 17.10 -9.80
CA PRO A 131 17.47 17.36 -11.24
C PRO A 131 17.86 16.14 -12.07
N ALA A 132 18.37 15.06 -11.43
CA ALA A 132 18.75 13.81 -12.10
C ALA A 132 17.56 13.04 -12.70
N TYR A 133 16.33 13.42 -12.35
CA TYR A 133 15.10 12.73 -12.77
C TYR A 133 14.33 13.43 -13.90
N HIS A 134 14.94 14.42 -14.56
CA HIS A 134 14.31 15.15 -15.68
C HIS A 134 15.03 14.85 -16.99
N TYR A 135 14.27 14.49 -18.01
CA TYR A 135 14.76 14.37 -19.38
C TYR A 135 13.78 15.04 -20.35
N SER A 136 14.31 15.50 -21.51
CA SER A 136 13.50 16.17 -22.51
C SER A 136 12.77 15.20 -23.43
N PHE A 137 11.72 15.67 -24.10
CA PHE A 137 11.00 14.89 -25.12
C PHE A 137 11.91 14.37 -26.23
N PHE A 138 12.85 15.22 -26.69
CA PHE A 138 13.81 14.84 -27.73
C PHE A 138 14.81 13.79 -27.24
N GLU A 139 15.26 13.85 -25.99
CA GLU A 139 16.11 12.82 -25.38
C GLU A 139 15.38 11.48 -25.26
N ALA A 140 14.07 11.50 -24.94
CA ALA A 140 13.25 10.30 -24.92
C ALA A 140 13.09 9.66 -26.31
N ILE A 141 12.85 10.46 -27.36
CA ILE A 141 12.70 9.97 -28.74
C ILE A 141 14.01 9.39 -29.27
N LEU A 142 15.13 10.07 -29.01
CA LEU A 142 16.43 9.65 -29.51
C LEU A 142 17.10 8.57 -28.66
N HIS A 143 16.50 8.13 -27.56
CA HIS A 143 17.07 7.18 -26.60
C HIS A 143 18.49 7.57 -26.17
N ALA A 144 18.76 8.87 -26.05
CA ALA A 144 20.10 9.42 -25.86
C ALA A 144 20.17 10.35 -24.63
N GLY A 145 21.38 10.66 -24.19
CA GLY A 145 21.61 11.63 -23.14
C GLY A 145 21.06 11.22 -21.79
N ARG A 146 20.33 12.12 -21.14
CA ARG A 146 19.74 11.91 -19.79
C ARG A 146 18.75 10.75 -19.77
N TRP A 147 18.01 10.50 -20.85
CA TRP A 147 17.06 9.40 -20.93
C TRP A 147 17.74 8.04 -20.68
N ALA A 148 18.88 7.80 -21.35
CA ALA A 148 19.62 6.55 -21.18
C ALA A 148 20.14 6.36 -19.74
N VAL A 149 20.53 7.46 -19.07
CA VAL A 149 20.94 7.43 -17.66
C VAL A 149 19.76 7.10 -16.76
N VAL A 150 18.61 7.74 -16.98
CA VAL A 150 17.39 7.50 -16.22
C VAL A 150 16.93 6.04 -16.39
N GLU A 151 16.88 5.55 -17.62
CA GLU A 151 16.52 4.15 -17.92
C GLU A 151 17.43 3.15 -17.21
N LYS A 152 18.75 3.40 -17.24
CA LYS A 152 19.74 2.59 -16.53
C LYS A 152 19.47 2.59 -15.01
N ASN A 153 19.17 3.74 -14.43
CA ASN A 153 18.89 3.86 -13.00
C ASN A 153 17.57 3.15 -12.62
N ILE A 154 16.52 3.30 -13.43
CA ILE A 154 15.25 2.59 -13.25
C ILE A 154 15.50 1.08 -13.28
N ARG A 155 16.24 0.59 -14.29
CA ARG A 155 16.56 -0.83 -14.41
C ARG A 155 17.36 -1.34 -13.21
N ALA A 156 18.40 -0.61 -12.79
CA ALA A 156 19.23 -0.99 -11.64
C ALA A 156 18.40 -1.08 -10.35
N LYS A 157 17.57 -0.06 -10.08
CA LYS A 157 16.67 -0.08 -8.91
C LYS A 157 15.62 -1.19 -8.99
N SER A 158 15.09 -1.46 -10.18
CA SER A 158 14.14 -2.56 -10.39
C SER A 158 14.79 -3.92 -10.15
N MET A 159 16.04 -4.11 -10.57
CA MET A 159 16.80 -5.34 -10.30
C MET A 159 17.04 -5.54 -8.80
N GLU A 160 17.47 -4.49 -8.08
CA GLU A 160 17.63 -4.52 -6.63
C GLU A 160 16.33 -4.95 -5.92
N LEU A 161 15.17 -4.38 -6.32
CA LEU A 161 13.88 -4.77 -5.76
C LEU A 161 13.50 -6.21 -6.08
N LEU A 162 13.84 -6.70 -7.30
CA LEU A 162 13.61 -8.09 -7.68
C LEU A 162 14.51 -9.07 -6.93
N GLU A 163 15.73 -8.68 -6.58
CA GLU A 163 16.60 -9.45 -5.69
C GLU A 163 15.98 -9.60 -4.29
N TRP A 164 15.47 -8.48 -3.73
CA TRP A 164 14.80 -8.47 -2.42
C TRP A 164 13.58 -9.41 -2.36
N VAL A 165 12.79 -9.47 -3.42
CA VAL A 165 11.60 -10.35 -3.45
C VAL A 165 11.91 -11.75 -3.99
N GLY A 166 13.17 -12.07 -4.31
CA GLY A 166 13.61 -13.38 -4.80
C GLY A 166 13.13 -13.71 -6.21
N LEU A 167 13.11 -12.71 -7.11
CA LEU A 167 12.68 -12.85 -8.51
C LEU A 167 13.74 -12.41 -9.52
N ALA A 168 14.99 -12.21 -9.10
CA ALA A 168 16.07 -11.72 -9.96
C ALA A 168 16.43 -12.70 -11.09
N ASP A 169 16.23 -14.00 -10.89
CA ASP A 169 16.46 -15.06 -11.87
C ASP A 169 15.34 -15.20 -12.92
N ARG A 170 14.25 -14.43 -12.79
CA ARG A 170 13.02 -14.53 -13.61
C ARG A 170 12.67 -13.24 -14.33
N THR A 171 13.62 -12.33 -14.48
CA THR A 171 13.40 -10.97 -15.01
C THR A 171 12.68 -10.93 -16.35
N ASP A 172 13.00 -11.88 -17.26
CA ASP A 172 12.46 -11.93 -18.61
C ASP A 172 11.19 -12.80 -18.73
N GLN A 173 10.81 -13.49 -17.63
CA GLN A 173 9.61 -14.30 -17.61
C GLN A 173 8.34 -13.41 -17.63
N ALA A 174 7.31 -13.79 -18.39
CA ALA A 174 6.01 -13.10 -18.37
C ALA A 174 5.37 -13.21 -16.98
N ALA A 175 4.98 -12.08 -16.38
CA ALA A 175 4.50 -12.03 -15.01
C ALA A 175 3.27 -12.92 -14.76
N GLY A 176 2.38 -13.07 -15.75
CA GLY A 176 1.20 -13.91 -15.65
C GLY A 176 1.47 -15.41 -15.62
N THR A 177 2.72 -15.86 -15.94
CA THR A 177 3.11 -17.28 -15.90
C THR A 177 3.78 -17.67 -14.58
N LEU A 178 4.01 -16.73 -13.68
CA LEU A 178 4.55 -16.99 -12.36
C LEU A 178 3.53 -17.76 -11.49
N PRO A 179 3.98 -18.64 -10.58
CA PRO A 179 3.16 -19.12 -9.48
C PRO A 179 2.55 -17.96 -8.67
N TYR A 180 1.37 -18.19 -8.09
CA TYR A 180 0.62 -17.14 -7.40
C TYR A 180 1.42 -16.41 -6.31
N GLY A 181 2.12 -17.14 -5.44
CA GLY A 181 2.97 -16.54 -4.40
C GLY A 181 4.10 -15.66 -4.96
N MET A 182 4.66 -16.01 -6.12
CA MET A 182 5.65 -15.18 -6.81
C MET A 182 5.01 -13.94 -7.44
N GLN A 183 3.77 -14.03 -7.93
CA GLN A 183 3.03 -12.86 -8.42
C GLN A 183 2.78 -11.86 -7.29
N ARG A 184 2.44 -12.33 -6.06
CA ARG A 184 2.32 -11.48 -4.87
C ARG A 184 3.64 -10.78 -4.51
N ARG A 185 4.75 -11.50 -4.54
CA ARG A 185 6.08 -10.90 -4.33
C ARG A 185 6.40 -9.82 -5.37
N LEU A 186 6.05 -10.06 -6.63
CA LEU A 186 6.20 -9.07 -7.71
C LEU A 186 5.33 -7.83 -7.48
N GLU A 187 4.11 -7.98 -6.97
CA GLU A 187 3.23 -6.87 -6.63
C GLU A 187 3.82 -5.99 -5.52
N ILE A 188 4.44 -6.60 -4.50
CA ILE A 188 5.18 -5.86 -3.46
C ILE A 188 6.36 -5.12 -4.07
N ALA A 189 7.17 -5.74 -4.93
CA ALA A 189 8.28 -5.07 -5.62
C ALA A 189 7.81 -3.86 -6.43
N ARG A 190 6.66 -3.97 -7.12
CA ARG A 190 6.05 -2.83 -7.84
C ARG A 190 5.62 -1.70 -6.90
N ALA A 191 5.03 -2.03 -5.76
CA ALA A 191 4.66 -1.02 -4.77
C ALA A 191 5.88 -0.31 -4.20
N LEU A 192 6.96 -1.05 -3.91
CA LEU A 192 8.24 -0.51 -3.45
C LEU A 192 8.94 0.38 -4.50
N ALA A 193 8.78 0.06 -5.78
CA ALA A 193 9.35 0.86 -6.87
C ALA A 193 8.81 2.29 -6.92
N LEU A 194 7.66 2.56 -6.29
CA LEU A 194 7.10 3.90 -6.09
C LEU A 194 7.81 4.69 -4.98
N ASP A 195 8.75 4.09 -4.24
CA ASP A 195 9.44 4.66 -3.06
C ASP A 195 8.45 5.21 -2.02
N PRO A 196 7.53 4.38 -1.54
CA PRO A 196 6.46 4.85 -0.69
C PRO A 196 7.00 5.27 0.69
N LYS A 197 6.24 6.16 1.34
CA LYS A 197 6.37 6.45 2.78
C LYS A 197 5.37 5.66 3.60
N LEU A 198 4.22 5.35 2.98
CA LEU A 198 3.19 4.46 3.52
C LEU A 198 2.90 3.36 2.50
N LEU A 199 3.07 2.12 2.91
CA LEU A 199 2.72 0.94 2.15
C LEU A 199 1.44 0.33 2.72
N LEU A 200 0.40 0.24 1.91
CA LEU A 200 -0.87 -0.39 2.22
C LEU A 200 -0.89 -1.79 1.61
N LEU A 201 -0.98 -2.81 2.45
CA LEU A 201 -1.07 -4.21 2.03
C LEU A 201 -2.49 -4.73 2.25
N ASP A 202 -3.17 -5.07 1.17
CA ASP A 202 -4.58 -5.48 1.16
C ASP A 202 -4.67 -6.99 0.98
N GLU A 203 -4.87 -7.72 2.08
CA GLU A 203 -4.93 -9.18 2.18
C GLU A 203 -3.78 -9.86 1.41
N PRO A 204 -2.51 -9.54 1.75
CA PRO A 204 -1.37 -10.02 0.99
C PRO A 204 -1.20 -11.54 1.02
N ALA A 205 -1.72 -12.23 2.05
CA ALA A 205 -1.62 -13.67 2.21
C ALA A 205 -2.81 -14.45 1.62
N ALA A 206 -3.83 -13.76 1.08
CA ALA A 206 -5.02 -14.43 0.56
C ALA A 206 -4.70 -15.45 -0.53
N GLY A 207 -5.23 -16.68 -0.39
CA GLY A 207 -5.04 -17.76 -1.36
C GLY A 207 -3.67 -18.45 -1.35
N MET A 208 -2.83 -18.17 -0.36
CA MET A 208 -1.53 -18.79 -0.16
C MET A 208 -1.61 -19.99 0.80
N ASN A 209 -0.72 -20.97 0.62
CA ASN A 209 -0.55 -22.02 1.59
C ASN A 209 0.25 -21.54 2.83
N PRO A 210 0.23 -22.26 3.98
CA PRO A 210 0.87 -21.84 5.22
C PRO A 210 2.38 -21.51 5.09
N GLU A 211 3.12 -22.27 4.28
CA GLU A 211 4.56 -22.02 4.07
C GLU A 211 4.79 -20.73 3.28
N GLU A 212 3.98 -20.50 2.26
CA GLU A 212 4.03 -19.25 1.48
C GLU A 212 3.68 -18.03 2.33
N VAL A 213 2.70 -18.16 3.25
CA VAL A 213 2.31 -17.10 4.19
C VAL A 213 3.48 -16.75 5.11
N LEU A 214 4.17 -17.76 5.68
CA LEU A 214 5.34 -17.50 6.52
C LEU A 214 6.45 -16.79 5.75
N ALA A 215 6.77 -17.27 4.55
CA ALA A 215 7.79 -16.65 3.70
C ALA A 215 7.41 -15.23 3.26
N LEU A 216 6.12 -14.94 3.06
CA LEU A 216 5.63 -13.61 2.76
C LEU A 216 5.73 -12.67 3.97
N ASN A 217 5.40 -13.16 5.18
CA ASN A 217 5.52 -12.39 6.41
C ASN A 217 6.98 -11.99 6.67
N ASP A 218 7.92 -12.93 6.50
CA ASP A 218 9.35 -12.65 6.64
C ASP A 218 9.80 -11.59 5.63
N LEU A 219 9.31 -11.66 4.39
CA LEU A 219 9.58 -10.65 3.37
C LEU A 219 9.01 -9.29 3.76
N ILE A 220 7.77 -9.21 4.23
CA ILE A 220 7.13 -7.95 4.66
C ILE A 220 7.92 -7.31 5.81
N LEU A 221 8.32 -8.10 6.81
CA LEU A 221 9.12 -7.63 7.94
C LEU A 221 10.51 -7.14 7.49
N ALA A 222 11.17 -7.88 6.61
CA ALA A 222 12.48 -7.51 6.07
C ALA A 222 12.41 -6.20 5.29
N VAL A 223 11.42 -6.06 4.40
CA VAL A 223 11.18 -4.86 3.59
C VAL A 223 10.83 -3.66 4.49
N HIS A 224 9.93 -3.83 5.45
CA HIS A 224 9.56 -2.79 6.41
C HIS A 224 10.80 -2.24 7.14
N LYS A 225 11.67 -3.14 7.64
CA LYS A 225 12.88 -2.77 8.37
C LYS A 225 13.93 -2.09 7.47
N GLU A 226 14.22 -2.68 6.31
CA GLU A 226 15.28 -2.21 5.41
C GLU A 226 14.95 -0.85 4.80
N TYR A 227 13.73 -0.69 4.29
CA TYR A 227 13.29 0.56 3.67
C TYR A 227 12.74 1.57 4.69
N ARG A 228 12.72 1.24 6.00
CA ARG A 228 12.15 2.07 7.07
C ARG A 228 10.76 2.58 6.68
N LEU A 229 9.90 1.68 6.24
CA LEU A 229 8.56 1.99 5.78
C LEU A 229 7.59 2.13 6.95
N THR A 230 6.57 2.96 6.77
CA THR A 230 5.33 2.80 7.53
C THR A 230 4.45 1.84 6.74
N THR A 231 3.85 0.86 7.42
CA THR A 231 3.06 -0.18 6.75
C THR A 231 1.72 -0.34 7.45
N LEU A 232 0.63 -0.37 6.70
CA LEU A 232 -0.70 -0.72 7.20
C LEU A 232 -1.19 -1.95 6.43
N VAL A 233 -1.51 -3.01 7.17
CA VAL A 233 -1.88 -4.32 6.61
C VAL A 233 -3.34 -4.60 6.92
N ILE A 234 -4.15 -4.91 5.91
CA ILE A 234 -5.45 -5.57 6.11
C ILE A 234 -5.26 -7.06 6.00
N GLU A 235 -5.70 -7.81 6.99
CA GLU A 235 -5.78 -9.26 6.96
C GLU A 235 -6.99 -9.73 7.78
N HIS A 236 -7.54 -10.85 7.39
CA HIS A 236 -8.59 -11.54 8.14
C HIS A 236 -8.01 -12.69 8.99
N HIS A 237 -6.80 -13.15 8.68
CA HIS A 237 -6.10 -14.16 9.46
C HIS A 237 -5.43 -13.49 10.68
N MET A 238 -6.05 -13.65 11.85
CA MET A 238 -5.57 -13.09 13.12
C MET A 238 -4.12 -13.47 13.41
N ASP A 239 -3.76 -14.75 13.21
CA ASP A 239 -2.41 -15.28 13.46
C ASP A 239 -1.31 -14.55 12.68
N VAL A 240 -1.62 -14.07 11.47
CA VAL A 240 -0.68 -13.31 10.65
C VAL A 240 -0.43 -11.94 11.27
N ILE A 241 -1.51 -11.19 11.52
CA ILE A 241 -1.44 -9.83 12.05
C ILE A 241 -0.82 -9.79 13.44
N MET A 242 -1.21 -10.71 14.34
CA MET A 242 -0.66 -10.79 15.70
C MET A 242 0.85 -11.00 15.73
N LYS A 243 1.42 -11.66 14.71
CA LYS A 243 2.85 -11.91 14.61
C LYS A 243 3.66 -10.73 14.07
N ILE A 244 3.07 -9.95 13.15
CA ILE A 244 3.84 -8.92 12.42
C ILE A 244 3.48 -7.48 12.82
N CYS A 245 2.28 -7.22 13.37
CA CYS A 245 1.82 -5.87 13.68
C CYS A 245 1.83 -5.61 15.19
N PRO A 246 2.71 -4.74 15.70
CA PRO A 246 2.71 -4.35 17.12
C PRO A 246 1.55 -3.42 17.50
N HIS A 247 0.85 -2.86 16.52
CA HIS A 247 -0.31 -2.00 16.70
C HIS A 247 -1.46 -2.50 15.82
N ILE A 248 -2.61 -2.72 16.40
CA ILE A 248 -3.77 -3.30 15.72
C ILE A 248 -5.01 -2.42 15.96
N ILE A 249 -5.72 -2.16 14.87
CA ILE A 249 -7.01 -1.46 14.86
C ILE A 249 -8.06 -2.49 14.46
N CYS A 250 -9.05 -2.72 15.31
CA CYS A 250 -10.14 -3.66 15.03
C CYS A 250 -11.43 -2.91 14.68
N MET A 251 -12.06 -3.34 13.58
CA MET A 251 -13.32 -2.79 13.08
C MET A 251 -14.44 -3.81 13.11
N ASN A 252 -15.66 -3.35 13.38
CA ASN A 252 -16.88 -4.12 13.16
C ASN A 252 -18.01 -3.18 12.71
N PHE A 253 -18.83 -3.60 11.74
CA PHE A 253 -19.94 -2.82 11.16
C PHE A 253 -19.60 -1.35 10.87
N GLY A 254 -18.42 -1.09 10.31
CA GLY A 254 -17.95 0.24 9.94
C GLY A 254 -17.32 1.07 11.07
N ALA A 255 -17.41 0.64 12.32
CA ALA A 255 -16.86 1.35 13.47
C ALA A 255 -15.57 0.68 14.00
N LYS A 256 -14.68 1.49 14.61
CA LYS A 256 -13.56 0.97 15.39
C LYS A 256 -14.10 0.47 16.73
N ILE A 257 -13.85 -0.81 17.04
CA ILE A 257 -14.26 -1.44 18.31
C ILE A 257 -13.11 -1.58 19.30
N ALA A 258 -11.87 -1.69 18.80
CA ALA A 258 -10.69 -1.77 19.65
C ALA A 258 -9.46 -1.24 18.92
N GLU A 259 -8.45 -0.81 19.69
CA GLU A 259 -7.13 -0.40 19.20
C GLU A 259 -6.10 -0.66 20.30
N GLY A 260 -4.97 -1.31 19.97
CA GLY A 260 -3.94 -1.62 20.95
C GLY A 260 -2.91 -2.64 20.46
N ALA A 261 -2.14 -3.18 21.40
CA ALA A 261 -1.18 -4.24 21.14
C ALA A 261 -1.87 -5.59 20.88
N PRO A 262 -1.21 -6.57 20.24
CA PRO A 262 -1.78 -7.89 19.94
C PRO A 262 -2.46 -8.56 21.14
N ASP A 263 -1.82 -8.60 22.30
CA ASP A 263 -2.35 -9.23 23.51
C ASP A 263 -3.63 -8.55 24.02
N GLU A 264 -3.71 -7.21 23.91
CA GLU A 264 -4.88 -6.42 24.28
C GLU A 264 -6.06 -6.72 23.35
N ILE A 265 -5.78 -6.82 22.05
CA ILE A 265 -6.80 -7.12 21.03
C ILE A 265 -7.32 -8.56 21.18
N GLN A 266 -6.41 -9.52 21.40
CA GLN A 266 -6.77 -10.93 21.54
C GLN A 266 -7.63 -11.22 22.78
N SER A 267 -7.46 -10.44 23.84
CA SER A 267 -8.22 -10.58 25.08
C SER A 267 -9.47 -9.67 25.15
N ASN A 268 -9.72 -8.83 24.14
CA ASN A 268 -10.83 -7.88 24.15
C ASN A 268 -12.17 -8.60 23.89
N PRO A 269 -13.16 -8.50 24.82
CA PRO A 269 -14.45 -9.18 24.66
C PRO A 269 -15.25 -8.73 23.42
N GLU A 270 -15.17 -7.45 23.03
CA GLU A 270 -15.87 -6.93 21.84
C GLU A 270 -15.28 -7.51 20.57
N VAL A 271 -13.94 -7.66 20.52
CA VAL A 271 -13.25 -8.30 19.39
C VAL A 271 -13.63 -9.77 19.30
N LEU A 272 -13.57 -10.51 20.42
CA LEU A 272 -13.96 -11.91 20.44
C LEU A 272 -15.42 -12.11 20.00
N SER A 273 -16.35 -11.27 20.49
CA SER A 273 -17.76 -11.31 20.09
C SER A 273 -17.96 -11.03 18.60
N ALA A 274 -17.18 -10.11 18.02
CA ALA A 274 -17.29 -9.76 16.61
C ALA A 274 -16.86 -10.90 15.68
N TYR A 275 -15.89 -11.73 16.09
CA TYR A 275 -15.43 -12.89 15.30
C TYR A 275 -16.24 -14.15 15.54
N LEU A 276 -16.72 -14.39 16.79
CA LEU A 276 -17.54 -15.58 17.11
C LEU A 276 -18.98 -15.46 16.55
N GLY A 277 -19.47 -14.24 16.33
CA GLY A 277 -20.80 -14.01 15.74
C GLY A 277 -20.89 -14.34 14.23
N ASP A 278 -19.77 -14.31 13.52
CA ASP A 278 -19.72 -14.65 12.09
C ASP A 278 -19.77 -16.16 11.83
N ASP A 279 -19.24 -16.98 12.74
CA ASP A 279 -19.23 -18.45 12.60
C ASP A 279 -20.65 -19.05 12.63
N ASP A 280 -21.59 -18.41 13.34
CA ASP A 280 -22.99 -18.87 13.44
C ASP A 280 -23.82 -18.57 12.16
N GLU A 281 -23.41 -17.62 11.32
CA GLU A 281 -24.12 -17.28 10.06
C GLU A 281 -23.67 -18.15 8.88
N GLU A 282 -22.44 -18.68 8.86
CA GLU A 282 -21.97 -19.58 7.79
C GLU A 282 -22.55 -21.01 7.94
N GLU A 283 -22.89 -21.48 9.15
CA GLU A 283 -23.50 -22.81 9.37
C GLU A 283 -25.03 -22.84 9.08
N THR A 284 -25.69 -21.70 9.07
CA THR A 284 -27.18 -21.65 8.84
C THR A 284 -27.57 -21.37 7.40
N GLY A 285 -26.62 -21.16 6.49
CA GLY A 285 -26.83 -20.84 5.06
C GLY A 285 -26.70 -22.02 4.08
N ALA A 286 -26.82 -23.29 4.53
CA ALA A 286 -26.77 -24.48 3.66
C ALA A 286 -28.15 -25.05 3.32
#